data_1486dd99d31a33239da3837763c155a0
#
_entry.id   1486dd99d31a33239da3837763c155a0
#
_cell.length_a   1.000
_cell.length_b   1.000
_cell.length_c   1.000
_cell.angle_alpha   90.00
_cell.angle_beta   90.00
_cell.angle_gamma   90.00
#
_symmetry.space_group_name_H-M   'P 1'
#
loop_
_entity.id
_entity.type
_entity.pdbx_description
1 polymer ?
#
loop_
_entity_poly.entity_id
_entity_poly.type
_entity_poly.pdbx_seq_one_letter_code
_entity_poly.pdbx_strand_id
1 'polypeptide(L)'
;PSSAASDVYKRQALYKEIRFTLRDLIYNSRCRKKLLNNDFSLITCDCTGGCVAKDLKVRMNSPTRNFYFNADDYIKFCKNLDYYLSLTPEPYAGDYSGGGSEYLMASLGDLKMFLVHYPSVEQCQKEWIRRRDRVNKKNMFFVMNDRNYCTEEDIKAFDALPYDNKVCFTHVRYPQYKSCLLYTSP
;
A
#
# COMPACT_ATOMS: atom_id res chain seq x y z
N PRO A 1 -16.66 -31.71 -6.97
CA PRO A 1 -17.53 -30.86 -6.13
C PRO A 1 -18.98 -31.06 -6.56
N SER A 2 -19.90 -31.25 -5.60
CA SER A 2 -21.32 -31.43 -5.88
C SER A 2 -21.86 -30.21 -6.64
N SER A 3 -22.88 -30.38 -7.51
CA SER A 3 -23.49 -29.30 -8.30
C SER A 3 -23.93 -28.11 -7.40
N ALA A 4 -24.38 -28.38 -6.19
CA ALA A 4 -24.76 -27.38 -5.20
C ALA A 4 -23.59 -26.46 -4.78
N ALA A 5 -22.38 -27.01 -4.57
CA ALA A 5 -21.21 -26.21 -4.26
C ALA A 5 -20.81 -25.28 -5.41
N SER A 6 -20.89 -25.77 -6.66
CA SER A 6 -20.66 -24.98 -7.88
C SER A 6 -21.62 -23.80 -7.98
N ASP A 7 -22.90 -24.00 -7.65
CA ASP A 7 -23.93 -22.96 -7.74
C ASP A 7 -23.77 -21.89 -6.66
N VAL A 8 -23.32 -22.25 -5.46
CA VAL A 8 -22.97 -21.31 -4.38
C VAL A 8 -21.80 -20.43 -4.81
N TYR A 9 -20.73 -21.00 -5.36
CA TYR A 9 -19.58 -20.23 -5.87
C TYR A 9 -19.96 -19.27 -7.01
N LYS A 10 -20.81 -19.71 -7.95
CA LYS A 10 -21.29 -18.84 -9.04
C LYS A 10 -22.10 -17.67 -8.52
N ARG A 11 -23.00 -17.91 -7.55
CA ARG A 11 -23.79 -16.83 -6.92
C ARG A 11 -22.90 -15.84 -6.15
N GLN A 12 -21.91 -16.33 -5.41
CA GLN A 12 -20.95 -15.46 -4.72
C GLN A 12 -20.12 -14.63 -5.70
N ALA A 13 -19.65 -15.22 -6.79
CA ALA A 13 -18.91 -14.51 -7.84
C ALA A 13 -19.78 -13.42 -8.48
N LEU A 14 -21.02 -13.73 -8.87
CA LEU A 14 -21.96 -12.77 -9.44
C LEU A 14 -22.28 -11.62 -8.45
N TYR A 15 -22.54 -11.94 -7.19
CA TYR A 15 -22.75 -10.92 -6.15
C TYR A 15 -21.56 -9.98 -5.99
N LYS A 16 -20.35 -10.56 -5.99
CA LYS A 16 -19.10 -9.80 -5.92
C LYS A 16 -18.94 -8.86 -7.12
N GLU A 17 -19.21 -9.33 -8.34
CA GLU A 17 -19.15 -8.52 -9.56
C GLU A 17 -20.16 -7.37 -9.55
N ILE A 18 -21.40 -7.65 -9.16
CA ILE A 18 -22.44 -6.61 -9.05
C ILE A 18 -22.03 -5.56 -8.03
N ARG A 19 -21.53 -5.96 -6.85
CA ARG A 19 -21.07 -5.05 -5.79
C ARG A 19 -19.92 -4.18 -6.29
N PHE A 20 -18.93 -4.74 -6.99
CA PHE A 20 -17.82 -3.97 -7.55
C PHE A 20 -18.26 -3.00 -8.64
N THR A 21 -19.18 -3.43 -9.52
CA THR A 21 -19.73 -2.58 -10.58
C THR A 21 -20.52 -1.39 -9.99
N LEU A 22 -21.39 -1.64 -9.03
CA LEU A 22 -22.13 -0.58 -8.34
C LEU A 22 -21.19 0.38 -7.60
N ARG A 23 -20.17 -0.14 -6.92
CA ARG A 23 -19.14 0.69 -6.28
C ARG A 23 -18.43 1.57 -7.31
N ASP A 24 -18.03 1.04 -8.45
CA ASP A 24 -17.34 1.82 -9.50
C ASP A 24 -18.25 2.89 -10.11
N LEU A 25 -19.49 2.56 -10.40
CA LEU A 25 -20.46 3.47 -11.02
C LEU A 25 -20.89 4.60 -10.07
N ILE A 26 -21.09 4.31 -8.79
CA ILE A 26 -21.64 5.28 -7.84
C ILE A 26 -20.53 5.96 -7.05
N TYR A 27 -19.78 5.18 -6.28
CA TYR A 27 -18.81 5.73 -5.34
C TYR A 27 -17.52 6.20 -6.02
N ASN A 28 -16.87 5.32 -6.78
CA ASN A 28 -15.59 5.65 -7.42
C ASN A 28 -15.76 6.74 -8.49
N SER A 29 -16.89 6.76 -9.20
CA SER A 29 -17.16 7.83 -10.18
C SER A 29 -17.30 9.21 -9.51
N ARG A 30 -17.91 9.28 -8.32
CA ARG A 30 -17.97 10.52 -7.53
C ARG A 30 -16.59 10.95 -7.05
N CYS A 31 -15.77 9.99 -6.59
CA CYS A 31 -14.39 10.28 -6.18
C CYS A 31 -13.57 10.81 -7.35
N ARG A 32 -13.67 10.18 -8.54
CA ARG A 32 -12.99 10.64 -9.76
C ARG A 32 -13.38 12.06 -10.17
N LYS A 33 -14.67 12.42 -10.04
CA LYS A 33 -15.14 13.79 -10.34
C LYS A 33 -14.62 14.85 -9.36
N LYS A 34 -14.31 14.45 -8.11
CA LYS A 34 -13.73 15.35 -7.10
C LYS A 34 -12.22 15.46 -7.18
N LEU A 35 -11.57 14.61 -7.97
CA LEU A 35 -10.13 14.61 -8.11
C LEU A 35 -9.68 15.83 -8.91
N LEU A 36 -9.01 16.76 -8.25
CA LEU A 36 -8.57 18.03 -8.86
C LEU A 36 -7.30 17.86 -9.72
N ASN A 37 -6.49 16.85 -9.40
CA ASN A 37 -5.23 16.59 -10.07
C ASN A 37 -4.98 15.08 -10.14
N ASN A 38 -4.60 14.60 -11.32
CA ASN A 38 -4.27 13.19 -11.58
C ASN A 38 -2.77 12.90 -11.46
N ASP A 39 -1.94 13.93 -11.34
CA ASP A 39 -0.49 13.81 -11.20
C ASP A 39 -0.07 13.93 -9.74
N PHE A 40 -0.22 12.84 -9.01
CA PHE A 40 0.21 12.68 -7.63
C PHE A 40 0.87 11.32 -7.41
N SER A 41 1.61 11.20 -6.32
CA SER A 41 2.23 9.95 -5.90
C SER A 41 1.65 9.48 -4.57
N LEU A 42 1.14 8.24 -4.55
CA LEU A 42 0.70 7.56 -3.35
C LEU A 42 1.83 6.69 -2.82
N ILE A 43 2.43 7.09 -1.72
CA ILE A 43 3.44 6.33 -0.99
C ILE A 43 2.72 5.56 0.13
N THR A 44 2.65 4.25 0.02
CA THR A 44 1.85 3.41 0.93
C THR A 44 2.69 2.32 1.56
N CYS A 45 2.38 1.93 2.79
CA CYS A 45 3.08 0.83 3.47
C CYS A 45 2.75 -0.54 2.87
N ASP A 46 1.67 -0.65 2.09
CA ASP A 46 1.17 -1.90 1.51
C ASP A 46 0.58 -1.72 0.10
N CYS A 47 -0.18 -2.70 -0.37
CA CYS A 47 -0.81 -2.71 -1.70
C CYS A 47 -1.98 -1.71 -1.87
N THR A 48 -2.39 -1.00 -0.82
CA THR A 48 -3.55 -0.09 -0.82
C THR A 48 -3.42 0.98 -1.90
N GLY A 49 -2.22 1.55 -2.11
CA GLY A 49 -1.98 2.56 -3.15
C GLY A 49 -2.33 2.06 -4.55
N GLY A 50 -2.04 0.79 -4.85
CA GLY A 50 -2.41 0.17 -6.12
C GLY A 50 -3.91 0.03 -6.31
N CYS A 51 -4.64 -0.29 -5.23
CA CYS A 51 -6.11 -0.38 -5.24
C CYS A 51 -6.74 1.01 -5.47
N VAL A 52 -6.27 2.03 -4.76
CA VAL A 52 -6.75 3.41 -4.91
C VAL A 52 -6.49 3.93 -6.32
N ALA A 53 -5.28 3.74 -6.86
CA ALA A 53 -4.97 4.17 -8.22
C ALA A 53 -5.88 3.50 -9.27
N LYS A 54 -6.20 2.20 -9.10
CA LYS A 54 -7.14 1.46 -9.94
C LYS A 54 -8.56 2.04 -9.84
N ASP A 55 -9.05 2.28 -8.63
CA ASP A 55 -10.40 2.80 -8.38
C ASP A 55 -10.57 4.23 -8.94
N LEU A 56 -9.54 5.04 -8.83
CA LEU A 56 -9.52 6.40 -9.37
C LEU A 56 -9.21 6.45 -10.88
N LYS A 57 -8.80 5.33 -11.50
CA LYS A 57 -8.37 5.24 -12.91
C LYS A 57 -7.21 6.18 -13.22
N VAL A 58 -6.29 6.35 -12.28
CA VAL A 58 -5.08 7.16 -12.44
C VAL A 58 -3.84 6.29 -12.60
N ARG A 59 -2.80 6.86 -13.20
CA ARG A 59 -1.52 6.20 -13.31
C ARG A 59 -0.87 6.05 -11.94
N MET A 60 -0.32 4.87 -11.64
CA MET A 60 0.45 4.65 -10.42
C MET A 60 1.84 5.30 -10.55
N ASN A 61 2.01 6.47 -9.95
CA ASN A 61 3.27 7.22 -9.91
C ASN A 61 4.00 6.98 -8.58
N SER A 62 4.13 5.73 -8.17
CA SER A 62 4.84 5.34 -6.96
C SER A 62 5.38 3.93 -7.10
N PRO A 63 6.57 3.64 -6.56
CA PRO A 63 7.13 2.28 -6.54
C PRO A 63 6.46 1.38 -5.50
N THR A 64 5.83 1.93 -4.44
CA THR A 64 5.21 1.17 -3.35
C THR A 64 3.93 0.47 -3.82
N ARG A 65 4.10 -0.68 -4.49
CA ARG A 65 3.01 -1.48 -5.04
C ARG A 65 3.37 -2.96 -5.07
N ASN A 66 2.41 -3.82 -4.77
CA ASN A 66 2.53 -5.27 -4.84
C ASN A 66 3.47 -5.88 -3.78
N PHE A 67 3.82 -5.14 -2.76
CA PHE A 67 4.58 -5.56 -1.60
C PHE A 67 4.13 -4.76 -0.38
N TYR A 68 4.60 -5.13 0.81
CA TYR A 68 4.43 -4.30 2.00
C TYR A 68 5.76 -4.15 2.75
N PHE A 69 5.81 -3.11 3.58
CA PHE A 69 6.79 -2.89 4.63
C PHE A 69 6.15 -3.17 5.99
N ASN A 70 6.92 -3.58 6.97
CA ASN A 70 6.55 -3.40 8.37
C ASN A 70 6.52 -1.91 8.71
N ALA A 71 5.83 -1.54 9.79
CA ALA A 71 5.61 -0.13 10.12
C ALA A 71 6.92 0.64 10.33
N ASP A 72 7.87 0.06 11.06
CA ASP A 72 9.20 0.64 11.33
C ASP A 72 10.01 0.88 10.04
N ASP A 73 10.04 -0.10 9.14
CA ASP A 73 10.70 0.01 7.84
C ASP A 73 10.01 1.04 6.93
N TYR A 74 8.68 1.11 6.95
CA TYR A 74 7.95 2.11 6.20
C TYR A 74 8.23 3.54 6.70
N ILE A 75 8.32 3.74 8.00
CA ILE A 75 8.66 5.04 8.60
C ILE A 75 10.09 5.45 8.25
N LYS A 76 11.05 4.51 8.30
CA LYS A 76 12.43 4.76 7.84
C LYS A 76 12.44 5.17 6.36
N PHE A 77 11.71 4.44 5.51
CA PHE A 77 11.55 4.75 4.10
C PHE A 77 11.03 6.18 3.89
N CYS A 78 9.97 6.56 4.60
CA CYS A 78 9.40 7.91 4.50
C CYS A 78 10.36 8.99 5.00
N LYS A 79 11.13 8.74 6.08
CA LYS A 79 12.10 9.70 6.63
C LYS A 79 13.24 10.00 5.65
N ASN A 80 13.67 9.03 4.88
CA ASN A 80 14.81 9.14 3.96
C ASN A 80 14.40 8.78 2.52
N LEU A 81 13.26 9.29 2.07
CA LEU A 81 12.61 8.90 0.82
C LEU A 81 13.55 8.98 -0.39
N ASP A 82 14.30 10.07 -0.52
CA ASP A 82 15.20 10.28 -1.66
C ASP A 82 16.34 9.26 -1.71
N TYR A 83 16.88 8.93 -0.55
CA TYR A 83 17.90 7.90 -0.43
C TYR A 83 17.36 6.53 -0.88
N TYR A 84 16.24 6.09 -0.31
CA TYR A 84 15.68 4.78 -0.66
C TYR A 84 15.14 4.72 -2.10
N LEU A 85 14.62 5.81 -2.64
CA LEU A 85 14.26 5.88 -4.06
C LEU A 85 15.47 5.77 -4.99
N SER A 86 16.68 6.12 -4.55
CA SER A 86 17.91 5.95 -5.33
C SER A 86 18.37 4.50 -5.41
N LEU A 87 17.99 3.66 -4.43
CA LEU A 87 18.37 2.26 -4.36
C LEU A 87 17.52 1.38 -5.30
N THR A 88 17.99 0.17 -5.50
CA THR A 88 17.27 -0.90 -6.20
C THR A 88 17.04 -2.06 -5.22
N PRO A 89 15.84 -2.65 -5.17
CA PRO A 89 15.61 -3.83 -4.33
C PRO A 89 16.54 -4.98 -4.72
N GLU A 90 17.07 -5.70 -3.74
CA GLU A 90 17.94 -6.87 -3.94
C GLU A 90 17.38 -8.10 -3.24
N PRO A 91 17.78 -9.32 -3.62
CA PRO A 91 17.35 -10.52 -2.90
C PRO A 91 17.70 -10.41 -1.42
N TYR A 92 16.76 -10.74 -0.56
CA TYR A 92 16.99 -10.70 0.89
C TYR A 92 17.95 -11.83 1.30
N ALA A 93 19.09 -11.46 1.87
CA ALA A 93 20.15 -12.40 2.29
C ALA A 93 19.99 -12.91 3.73
N GLY A 94 18.97 -12.44 4.47
CA GLY A 94 18.73 -12.83 5.85
C GLY A 94 17.95 -14.13 6.01
N ASP A 95 17.83 -14.59 7.26
CA ASP A 95 17.04 -15.77 7.59
C ASP A 95 15.55 -15.47 7.47
N TYR A 96 14.83 -16.32 6.71
CA TYR A 96 13.38 -16.27 6.56
C TYR A 96 12.61 -16.79 7.79
N SER A 97 13.32 -17.42 8.75
CA SER A 97 12.71 -18.14 9.90
C SER A 97 12.03 -17.24 10.95
N GLY A 98 12.27 -15.92 10.89
CA GLY A 98 11.83 -14.97 11.93
C GLY A 98 10.45 -14.36 11.75
N GLY A 99 9.68 -14.67 10.71
CA GLY A 99 8.45 -13.91 10.41
C GLY A 99 7.24 -14.69 9.91
N GLY A 100 7.30 -16.01 9.78
CA GLY A 100 6.15 -16.81 9.30
C GLY A 100 5.63 -16.36 7.91
N SER A 101 6.43 -15.62 7.17
CA SER A 101 6.05 -15.05 5.88
C SER A 101 6.26 -16.10 4.79
N GLU A 102 5.19 -16.55 4.18
CA GLU A 102 5.20 -17.36 2.96
C GLU A 102 5.61 -16.54 1.71
N TYR A 103 5.92 -15.24 1.89
CA TYR A 103 6.20 -14.33 0.80
C TYR A 103 7.69 -14.26 0.48
N LEU A 104 7.99 -14.17 -0.82
CA LEU A 104 9.30 -13.79 -1.30
C LEU A 104 9.72 -12.44 -0.69
N MET A 105 10.97 -12.30 -0.29
CA MET A 105 11.48 -11.09 0.33
C MET A 105 12.59 -10.45 -0.50
N ALA A 106 12.65 -9.13 -0.42
CA ALA A 106 13.77 -8.33 -0.92
C ALA A 106 14.25 -7.35 0.15
N SER A 107 15.47 -6.88 0.02
CA SER A 107 16.01 -5.76 0.80
C SER A 107 16.09 -4.50 -0.07
N LEU A 108 15.83 -3.35 0.54
CA LEU A 108 16.07 -2.03 -0.05
C LEU A 108 17.04 -1.27 0.88
N GLY A 109 18.33 -1.49 0.70
CA GLY A 109 19.32 -1.14 1.72
C GLY A 109 19.09 -1.94 3.00
N ASP A 110 18.80 -1.27 4.10
CA ASP A 110 18.50 -1.88 5.41
C ASP A 110 17.02 -2.17 5.65
N LEU A 111 16.12 -1.87 4.67
CA LEU A 111 14.70 -2.14 4.77
C LEU A 111 14.33 -3.52 4.24
N LYS A 112 13.33 -4.15 4.85
CA LYS A 112 12.74 -5.42 4.41
C LYS A 112 11.47 -5.17 3.60
N MET A 113 11.40 -5.77 2.41
CA MET A 113 10.24 -5.73 1.52
C MET A 113 9.62 -7.12 1.41
N PHE A 114 8.33 -7.24 1.69
CA PHE A 114 7.58 -8.49 1.57
C PHE A 114 6.82 -8.50 0.24
N LEU A 115 7.29 -9.27 -0.73
CA LEU A 115 6.87 -9.24 -2.14
C LEU A 115 5.61 -10.09 -2.38
N VAL A 116 4.45 -9.62 -1.89
CA VAL A 116 3.17 -10.37 -1.90
C VAL A 116 2.70 -10.78 -3.30
N HIS A 117 2.91 -9.92 -4.29
CA HIS A 117 2.38 -10.12 -5.64
C HIS A 117 3.47 -10.04 -6.73
N TYR A 118 4.72 -10.23 -6.36
CA TYR A 118 5.82 -10.38 -7.31
C TYR A 118 6.25 -11.84 -7.41
N PRO A 119 6.37 -12.39 -8.62
CA PRO A 119 6.84 -13.75 -8.81
C PRO A 119 8.35 -13.90 -8.59
N SER A 120 9.10 -12.80 -8.67
CA SER A 120 10.56 -12.79 -8.45
C SER A 120 11.05 -11.38 -8.04
N VAL A 121 12.27 -11.32 -7.50
CA VAL A 121 12.94 -10.06 -7.14
C VAL A 121 13.26 -9.25 -8.38
N GLU A 122 13.68 -9.88 -9.49
CA GLU A 122 13.99 -9.22 -10.76
C GLU A 122 12.76 -8.48 -11.32
N GLN A 123 11.57 -9.10 -11.19
CA GLN A 123 10.33 -8.42 -11.59
C GLN A 123 10.04 -7.22 -10.70
N CYS A 124 10.29 -7.33 -9.40
CA CYS A 124 10.18 -6.22 -8.47
C CYS A 124 11.14 -5.08 -8.83
N GLN A 125 12.42 -5.38 -9.07
CA GLN A 125 13.45 -4.41 -9.49
C GLN A 125 13.04 -3.63 -10.73
N LYS A 126 12.62 -4.34 -11.78
CA LYS A 126 12.17 -3.74 -13.04
C LYS A 126 11.01 -2.76 -12.83
N GLU A 127 10.02 -3.17 -12.06
CA GLU A 127 8.85 -2.35 -11.77
C GLU A 127 9.17 -1.19 -10.83
N TRP A 128 10.07 -1.40 -9.86
CA TRP A 128 10.57 -0.38 -8.94
C TRP A 128 11.24 0.76 -9.70
N ILE A 129 12.26 0.43 -10.52
CA ILE A 129 13.00 1.41 -11.33
C ILE A 129 12.04 2.20 -12.21
N ARG A 130 11.17 1.52 -12.94
CA ARG A 130 10.20 2.15 -13.82
C ARG A 130 9.23 3.11 -13.11
N ARG A 131 8.91 2.84 -11.82
CA ARG A 131 7.93 3.64 -11.08
C ARG A 131 8.57 4.73 -10.24
N ARG A 132 9.75 4.51 -9.68
CA ARG A 132 10.45 5.53 -8.89
C ARG A 132 10.72 6.80 -9.70
N ASP A 133 11.06 6.66 -10.98
CA ASP A 133 11.34 7.79 -11.88
C ASP A 133 10.11 8.64 -12.19
N ARG A 134 8.93 8.18 -11.79
CA ARG A 134 7.65 8.89 -11.97
C ARG A 134 7.11 9.51 -10.69
N VAL A 135 7.85 9.42 -9.60
CA VAL A 135 7.41 10.01 -8.32
C VAL A 135 7.34 11.53 -8.45
N ASN A 136 6.14 12.06 -8.32
CA ASN A 136 5.92 13.52 -8.26
C ASN A 136 6.16 14.00 -6.82
N LYS A 137 7.39 14.42 -6.53
CA LYS A 137 7.79 14.89 -5.19
C LYS A 137 7.08 16.15 -4.72
N LYS A 138 6.45 16.91 -5.65
CA LYS A 138 5.67 18.11 -5.30
C LYS A 138 4.24 17.81 -4.86
N ASN A 139 3.76 16.58 -5.12
CA ASN A 139 2.40 16.19 -4.81
C ASN A 139 2.36 14.73 -4.34
N MET A 140 2.78 14.49 -3.11
CA MET A 140 2.84 13.17 -2.47
C MET A 140 1.80 13.04 -1.38
N PHE A 141 1.23 11.84 -1.28
CA PHE A 141 0.33 11.41 -0.21
C PHE A 141 0.89 10.16 0.44
N PHE A 142 1.03 10.18 1.75
CA PHE A 142 1.56 9.07 2.53
C PHE A 142 0.42 8.35 3.25
N VAL A 143 0.36 7.04 3.10
CA VAL A 143 -0.70 6.22 3.70
C VAL A 143 -0.08 5.07 4.47
N MET A 144 -0.42 4.98 5.74
CA MET A 144 -0.05 3.89 6.64
C MET A 144 -1.31 3.24 7.21
N ASN A 145 -1.19 2.03 7.71
CA ASN A 145 -2.19 1.39 8.56
C ASN A 145 -1.50 0.69 9.74
N ASP A 146 -2.27 0.38 10.77
CA ASP A 146 -1.79 -0.22 12.00
C ASP A 146 -1.72 -1.76 11.97
N ARG A 147 -1.51 -2.33 10.78
CA ARG A 147 -1.25 -3.76 10.60
C ARG A 147 0.24 -4.07 10.73
N ASN A 148 0.57 -5.36 10.61
CA ASN A 148 1.94 -5.85 10.47
C ASN A 148 2.86 -5.39 11.61
N TYR A 149 2.47 -5.72 12.86
CA TYR A 149 3.21 -5.40 14.09
C TYR A 149 3.39 -3.90 14.38
N CYS A 150 2.53 -3.06 13.82
CA CYS A 150 2.55 -1.62 14.09
C CYS A 150 2.27 -1.33 15.57
N THR A 151 3.11 -0.55 16.19
CA THR A 151 2.98 -0.09 17.57
C THR A 151 2.45 1.34 17.66
N GLU A 152 2.09 1.81 18.84
CA GLU A 152 1.71 3.21 19.03
C GLU A 152 2.90 4.15 18.79
N GLU A 153 4.12 3.72 19.11
CA GLU A 153 5.36 4.46 18.82
C GLU A 153 5.55 4.67 17.32
N ASP A 154 5.22 3.67 16.51
CA ASP A 154 5.26 3.78 15.04
C ASP A 154 4.23 4.80 14.54
N ILE A 155 3.00 4.76 15.07
CA ILE A 155 1.94 5.71 14.74
C ILE A 155 2.40 7.14 15.09
N LYS A 156 2.96 7.36 16.28
CA LYS A 156 3.53 8.61 16.72
C LYS A 156 4.67 9.09 15.79
N ALA A 157 5.56 8.18 15.42
CA ALA A 157 6.67 8.50 14.52
C ALA A 157 6.18 8.85 13.10
N PHE A 158 5.14 8.19 12.62
CA PHE A 158 4.48 8.53 11.35
C PHE A 158 3.79 9.90 11.41
N ASP A 159 3.06 10.19 12.50
CA ASP A 159 2.41 11.49 12.69
C ASP A 159 3.41 12.65 12.75
N ALA A 160 4.62 12.40 13.24
CA ALA A 160 5.71 13.38 13.31
C ALA A 160 6.46 13.59 11.97
N LEU A 161 6.18 12.82 10.91
CA LEU A 161 6.82 13.02 9.60
C LEU A 161 6.49 14.41 9.03
N PRO A 162 7.45 15.09 8.34
CA PRO A 162 7.29 16.45 7.85
C PRO A 162 6.47 16.53 6.55
N TYR A 163 5.37 15.80 6.47
CA TYR A 163 4.48 15.76 5.30
C TYR A 163 3.08 16.19 5.70
N ASP A 164 2.49 17.13 4.97
CA ASP A 164 1.13 17.61 5.22
C ASP A 164 0.08 16.58 4.79
N ASN A 165 0.31 15.91 3.66
CA ASN A 165 -0.63 14.95 3.09
C ASN A 165 -0.29 13.52 3.58
N LYS A 166 -0.64 13.21 4.83
CA LYS A 166 -0.46 11.87 5.40
C LYS A 166 -1.67 11.39 6.16
N VAL A 167 -1.94 10.09 6.11
CA VAL A 167 -3.01 9.44 6.85
C VAL A 167 -2.57 8.06 7.33
N CYS A 168 -2.90 7.76 8.59
CA CYS A 168 -2.77 6.44 9.18
C CYS A 168 -4.17 5.89 9.51
N PHE A 169 -4.54 4.77 8.91
CA PHE A 169 -5.78 4.06 9.24
C PHE A 169 -5.55 3.14 10.43
N THR A 170 -6.31 3.35 11.51
CA THR A 170 -6.14 2.62 12.77
C THR A 170 -7.43 1.92 13.20
N HIS A 171 -7.33 0.76 13.84
CA HIS A 171 -8.47 0.03 14.41
C HIS A 171 -8.86 0.56 15.81
N VAL A 172 -7.96 1.32 16.45
CA VAL A 172 -8.18 2.02 17.72
C VAL A 172 -8.13 3.51 17.47
N ARG A 173 -8.90 4.27 18.24
CA ARG A 173 -8.93 5.73 18.12
C ARG A 173 -7.73 6.36 18.84
N TYR A 174 -6.99 7.20 18.12
CA TYR A 174 -5.85 7.98 18.61
C TYR A 174 -6.09 9.47 18.41
N PRO A 175 -6.89 10.14 19.30
CA PRO A 175 -7.27 11.55 19.11
C PRO A 175 -6.08 12.51 19.24
N GLN A 176 -4.98 12.07 19.83
CA GLN A 176 -3.74 12.83 19.99
C GLN A 176 -2.91 12.96 18.70
N TYR A 177 -3.13 12.10 17.70
CA TYR A 177 -2.39 12.11 16.43
C TYR A 177 -3.27 12.62 15.29
N LYS A 178 -2.82 13.68 14.62
CA LYS A 178 -3.59 14.38 13.57
C LYS A 178 -3.78 13.55 12.30
N SER A 179 -2.82 12.68 12.00
CA SER A 179 -2.86 11.82 10.80
C SER A 179 -3.76 10.60 10.96
N CYS A 180 -4.24 10.27 12.18
CA CYS A 180 -4.98 9.04 12.43
C CYS A 180 -6.47 9.16 12.06
N LEU A 181 -6.95 8.17 11.32
CA LEU A 181 -8.37 7.96 11.04
C LEU A 181 -8.78 6.58 11.53
N LEU A 182 -9.84 6.53 12.35
CA LEU A 182 -10.41 5.28 12.79
C LEU A 182 -11.00 4.52 11.60
N TYR A 183 -10.49 3.33 11.34
CA TYR A 183 -11.05 2.41 10.37
C TYR A 183 -12.00 1.45 11.07
N THR A 184 -13.30 1.68 10.89
CA THR A 184 -14.32 0.72 11.31
C THR A 184 -14.62 -0.19 10.13
N SER A 185 -14.28 -1.47 10.26
CA SER A 185 -14.77 -2.47 9.30
C SER A 185 -16.30 -2.54 9.40
N PRO A 186 -17.02 -2.51 8.29
CA PRO A 186 -18.47 -2.76 8.30
C PRO A 186 -18.78 -4.19 8.74
#